data_f7c335fa3fdbdaf876e7061690e8ce7d
#
_entry.id   f7c335fa3fdbdaf876e7061690e8ce7d
#
_cell.length_a   1.000
_cell.length_b   1.000
_cell.length_c   1.000
_cell.angle_alpha   90.00
_cell.angle_beta   90.00
_cell.angle_gamma   90.00
#
_symmetry.space_group_name_H-M   'P 1'
#
loop_
_entity.id
_entity.type
_entity.pdbx_description
1 polymer ?
#
loop_
_entity_poly.entity_id
_entity_poly.type
_entity_poly.pdbx_seq_one_letter_code
_entity_poly.pdbx_strand_id
1 'polypeptide(L)'
;MDAVQVVGDGQMECTRVGVLVGGGSLGFGDEAMPMKVMRAKDLDVMVCGEITEWTLCAYVNDASQLGKRRAMIVIGHERTEEWGMKHMATWLAPLVPGVPVSFLNAKEPFWYV
;
A
#
# COMPACT_ATOMS: atom_id res chain seq x y z
N MET A 1 -7.14 10.94 -7.57
CA MET A 1 -6.40 10.94 -6.27
C MET A 1 -5.80 12.31 -6.09
N ASP A 2 -6.24 13.00 -5.06
CA ASP A 2 -5.86 14.40 -4.88
C ASP A 2 -4.60 14.58 -4.02
N ALA A 3 -4.28 13.59 -3.18
CA ALA A 3 -3.09 13.59 -2.34
C ALA A 3 -2.64 12.18 -1.98
N VAL A 4 -1.33 12.01 -1.77
CA VAL A 4 -0.73 10.82 -1.17
C VAL A 4 0.27 11.25 -0.11
N GLN A 5 0.48 10.42 0.90
CA GLN A 5 1.53 10.65 1.89
C GLN A 5 2.81 9.97 1.43
N VAL A 6 3.92 10.66 1.57
CA VAL A 6 5.25 10.14 1.22
C VAL A 6 6.17 10.28 2.42
N VAL A 7 6.95 9.25 2.69
CA VAL A 7 8.04 9.27 3.67
C VAL A 7 9.34 8.97 2.93
N GLY A 8 10.39 9.72 3.25
CA GLY A 8 11.67 9.64 2.57
C GLY A 8 11.80 10.65 1.43
N ASP A 9 12.79 10.44 0.57
CA ASP A 9 13.09 11.37 -0.54
C ASP A 9 12.21 11.05 -1.76
N GLY A 10 11.27 11.95 -2.05
CA GLY A 10 10.38 11.83 -3.20
C GLY A 10 11.06 11.94 -4.57
N GLN A 11 12.32 12.33 -4.62
CA GLN A 11 13.12 12.43 -5.85
C GLN A 11 14.10 11.25 -6.02
N MET A 12 14.09 10.32 -5.08
CA MET A 12 14.97 9.15 -5.11
C MET A 12 14.65 8.26 -6.31
N GLU A 13 15.68 7.92 -7.08
CA GLU A 13 15.56 6.87 -8.09
C GLU A 13 15.35 5.51 -7.42
N CYS A 14 14.36 4.76 -7.86
CA CYS A 14 14.04 3.45 -7.31
C CYS A 14 13.91 2.40 -8.41
N THR A 15 14.32 1.19 -8.10
CA THR A 15 14.23 0.04 -9.02
C THR A 15 13.47 -1.12 -8.42
N ARG A 16 13.39 -1.20 -7.09
CA ARG A 16 12.76 -2.31 -6.37
C ARG A 16 11.62 -1.77 -5.52
N VAL A 17 10.41 -2.08 -5.95
CA VAL A 17 9.17 -1.61 -5.32
C VAL A 17 8.41 -2.80 -4.73
N GLY A 18 8.01 -2.68 -3.48
CA GLY A 18 7.07 -3.58 -2.83
C GLY A 18 5.69 -2.95 -2.75
N VAL A 19 4.66 -3.78 -2.75
CA VAL A 19 3.28 -3.34 -2.59
C VAL A 19 2.63 -4.15 -1.49
N LEU A 20 2.09 -3.47 -0.48
CA LEU A 20 1.31 -4.05 0.61
C LEU A 20 -0.06 -3.37 0.63
N VAL A 21 -1.04 -4.03 0.02
CA VAL A 21 -2.40 -3.49 -0.10
C VAL A 21 -3.15 -3.53 1.23
N GLY A 22 -4.11 -2.64 1.39
CA GLY A 22 -5.02 -2.60 2.53
C GLY A 22 -4.27 -2.57 3.86
N GLY A 23 -4.61 -3.50 4.75
CA GLY A 23 -3.95 -3.68 6.04
C GLY A 23 -2.62 -4.43 6.00
N GLY A 24 -2.12 -4.83 4.83
CA GLY A 24 -0.86 -5.56 4.69
C GLY A 24 0.34 -4.80 5.24
N SER A 25 0.34 -3.49 5.11
CA SER A 25 1.37 -2.61 5.67
C SER A 25 1.36 -2.52 7.21
N LEU A 26 0.30 -3.01 7.85
CA LEU A 26 0.22 -3.16 9.31
C LEU A 26 0.77 -4.51 9.80
N GLY A 27 1.10 -5.44 8.87
CA GLY A 27 1.79 -6.69 9.17
C GLY A 27 0.92 -7.88 9.52
N PHE A 28 -0.42 -7.78 9.44
CA PHE A 28 -1.33 -8.90 9.75
C PHE A 28 -1.08 -9.56 11.11
N GLY A 29 -0.85 -8.74 12.15
CA GLY A 29 -0.56 -9.22 13.49
C GLY A 29 0.93 -9.33 13.84
N ASP A 30 1.84 -9.23 12.86
CA ASP A 30 3.28 -9.03 13.07
C ASP A 30 3.67 -7.64 12.59
N GLU A 31 3.70 -6.67 13.48
CA GLU A 31 4.04 -5.27 13.16
C GLU A 31 5.43 -5.11 12.51
N ALA A 32 6.33 -6.04 12.76
CA ALA A 32 7.68 -6.02 12.18
C ALA A 32 7.73 -6.60 10.76
N MET A 33 6.67 -7.25 10.29
CA MET A 33 6.66 -7.94 9.00
C MET A 33 6.98 -7.02 7.83
N PRO A 34 6.37 -5.84 7.68
CA PRO A 34 6.68 -4.95 6.56
C PRO A 34 8.14 -4.50 6.52
N MET A 35 8.72 -4.23 7.69
CA MET A 35 10.13 -3.85 7.82
C MET A 35 11.06 -5.01 7.47
N LYS A 36 10.72 -6.22 7.93
CA LYS A 36 11.46 -7.45 7.58
C LYS A 36 11.44 -7.70 6.07
N VAL A 37 10.28 -7.54 5.43
CA VAL A 37 10.12 -7.71 3.98
C VAL A 37 10.94 -6.68 3.23
N MET A 38 10.84 -5.41 3.61
CA MET A 38 11.57 -4.32 2.97
C MET A 38 13.09 -4.57 3.01
N ARG A 39 13.56 -5.02 4.16
CA ARG A 39 14.99 -5.33 4.37
C ARG A 39 15.44 -6.59 3.65
N ALA A 40 14.67 -7.69 3.78
CA ALA A 40 15.03 -8.98 3.19
C ALA A 40 15.00 -8.97 1.65
N LYS A 41 14.12 -8.16 1.06
CA LYS A 41 14.01 -8.00 -0.39
C LYS A 41 14.80 -6.80 -0.93
N ASP A 42 15.46 -6.06 -0.07
CA ASP A 42 16.20 -4.85 -0.39
C ASP A 42 15.36 -3.88 -1.24
N LEU A 43 14.16 -3.57 -0.75
CA LEU A 43 13.24 -2.70 -1.46
C LEU A 43 13.62 -1.24 -1.27
N ASP A 44 13.59 -0.48 -2.35
CA ASP A 44 13.78 0.98 -2.31
C ASP A 44 12.52 1.69 -1.82
N VAL A 45 11.37 1.24 -2.31
CA VAL A 45 10.07 1.86 -2.02
C VAL A 45 9.04 0.80 -1.63
N MET A 46 8.22 1.14 -0.64
CA MET A 46 7.01 0.39 -0.29
C MET A 46 5.78 1.23 -0.59
N VAL A 47 4.89 0.70 -1.42
CA VAL A 47 3.55 1.28 -1.63
C VAL A 47 2.60 0.61 -0.66
N CYS A 48 1.95 1.40 0.17
CA CYS A 48 1.14 0.93 1.29
C CYS A 48 -0.33 1.33 1.17
N GLY A 49 -1.20 0.50 1.71
CA GLY A 49 -2.61 0.83 1.93
C GLY A 49 -2.77 1.79 3.10
N GLU A 50 -2.77 1.28 4.31
CA GLU A 50 -2.79 2.11 5.52
C GLU A 50 -1.55 1.87 6.36
N ILE A 51 -1.30 2.77 7.28
CA ILE A 51 -0.06 2.77 8.06
C ILE A 51 -0.30 3.26 9.49
N THR A 52 0.52 2.77 10.41
CA THR A 52 0.75 3.39 11.71
C THR A 52 2.10 4.09 11.71
N GLU A 53 2.16 5.29 12.26
CA GLU A 53 3.36 6.12 12.19
C GLU A 53 4.58 5.49 12.90
N TRP A 54 4.35 4.71 13.95
CA TRP A 54 5.41 4.11 14.76
C TRP A 54 5.98 2.79 14.22
N THR A 55 5.46 2.27 13.11
CA THR A 55 5.93 1.02 12.49
C THR A 55 6.76 1.31 11.23
N LEU A 56 6.29 0.89 10.06
CA LEU A 56 7.02 1.06 8.81
C LEU A 56 7.33 2.53 8.51
N CYS A 57 6.43 3.45 8.84
CA CYS A 57 6.63 4.87 8.61
C CYS A 57 7.88 5.38 9.37
N ALA A 58 7.97 5.09 10.67
CA ALA A 58 9.14 5.45 11.49
C ALA A 58 10.41 4.77 10.97
N TYR A 59 10.34 3.48 10.64
CA TYR A 59 11.47 2.74 10.08
C TYR A 59 12.01 3.38 8.81
N VAL A 60 11.15 3.71 7.85
CA VAL A 60 11.55 4.32 6.59
C VAL A 60 12.10 5.73 6.80
N ASN A 61 11.46 6.51 7.67
CA ASN A 61 11.93 7.85 7.99
C ASN A 61 13.34 7.83 8.60
N ASP A 62 13.57 6.97 9.57
CA ASP A 62 14.87 6.83 10.22
C ASP A 62 15.94 6.32 9.24
N ALA A 63 15.60 5.32 8.42
CA ALA A 63 16.49 4.79 7.41
C ALA A 63 16.89 5.87 6.38
N SER A 64 15.94 6.67 5.93
CA SER A 64 16.17 7.78 5.02
C SER A 64 17.10 8.84 5.63
N GLN A 65 16.86 9.21 6.91
CA GLN A 65 17.71 10.16 7.62
C GLN A 65 19.14 9.64 7.84
N LEU A 66 19.31 8.33 7.91
CA LEU A 66 20.62 7.67 7.99
C LEU A 66 21.30 7.46 6.62
N GLY A 67 20.74 8.04 5.56
CA GLY A 67 21.30 7.95 4.21
C GLY A 67 21.03 6.64 3.50
N LYS A 68 20.08 5.82 3.99
CA LYS A 68 19.64 4.61 3.30
C LYS A 68 18.62 4.96 2.23
N ARG A 69 18.69 4.26 1.10
CA ARG A 69 17.71 4.41 0.01
C ARG A 69 16.43 3.69 0.37
N ARG A 70 15.55 4.37 1.10
CA ARG A 70 14.25 3.87 1.52
C ARG A 70 13.23 4.99 1.44
N ALA A 71 12.09 4.68 0.86
CA ALA A 71 10.93 5.55 0.85
C ALA A 71 9.64 4.73 0.96
N MET A 72 8.54 5.38 1.26
CA MET A 72 7.23 4.77 1.19
C MET A 72 6.18 5.76 0.70
N ILE A 73 5.15 5.21 0.09
CA ILE A 73 3.99 5.95 -0.39
C ILE A 73 2.76 5.32 0.26
N VAL A 74 1.94 6.11 0.93
CA VAL A 74 0.68 5.65 1.52
C VAL A 74 -0.46 6.16 0.65
N ILE A 75 -1.20 5.23 0.05
CA ILE A 75 -2.27 5.54 -0.88
C ILE A 75 -3.63 5.52 -0.19
N GLY A 76 -3.83 4.64 0.78
CA GLY A 76 -5.08 4.40 1.47
C GLY A 76 -5.55 2.95 1.32
N HIS A 77 -6.23 2.43 2.34
CA HIS A 77 -6.67 1.04 2.39
C HIS A 77 -7.57 0.71 1.18
N GLU A 78 -8.67 1.42 1.07
CA GLU A 78 -9.65 1.21 0.01
C GLU A 78 -9.04 1.39 -1.37
N ARG A 79 -8.26 2.44 -1.60
CA ARG A 79 -7.66 2.74 -2.90
C ARG A 79 -6.70 1.67 -3.39
N THR A 80 -5.99 1.01 -2.48
CA THR A 80 -5.08 -0.09 -2.86
C THR A 80 -5.83 -1.39 -3.19
N GLU A 81 -7.04 -1.57 -2.68
CA GLU A 81 -7.85 -2.77 -2.89
C GLU A 81 -8.91 -2.62 -4.00
N GLU A 82 -9.36 -1.39 -4.26
CA GLU A 82 -10.44 -1.08 -5.20
C GLU A 82 -10.27 -1.73 -6.57
N TRP A 83 -9.09 -1.61 -7.16
CA TRP A 83 -8.83 -2.14 -8.50
C TRP A 83 -8.89 -3.66 -8.56
N GLY A 84 -8.43 -4.34 -7.50
CA GLY A 84 -8.55 -5.78 -7.39
C GLY A 84 -10.00 -6.22 -7.28
N MET A 85 -10.80 -5.54 -6.48
CA MET A 85 -12.22 -5.82 -6.32
C MET A 85 -13.02 -5.54 -7.61
N LYS A 86 -12.70 -4.44 -8.28
CA LYS A 86 -13.30 -4.12 -9.59
C LYS A 86 -12.99 -5.19 -10.63
N HIS A 87 -11.74 -5.63 -10.70
CA HIS A 87 -11.32 -6.70 -11.60
C HIS A 87 -11.97 -8.04 -11.25
N MET A 88 -12.16 -8.34 -9.96
CA MET A 88 -12.82 -9.54 -9.49
C MET A 88 -14.23 -9.70 -10.07
N ALA A 89 -15.00 -8.64 -10.18
CA ALA A 89 -16.33 -8.69 -10.79
C ALA A 89 -16.28 -9.20 -12.23
N THR A 90 -15.22 -8.89 -12.98
CA THR A 90 -15.03 -9.32 -14.35
C THR A 90 -14.75 -10.83 -14.48
N TRP A 91 -13.82 -11.36 -13.66
CA TRP A 91 -13.47 -12.77 -13.78
C TRP A 91 -14.42 -13.72 -13.04
N LEU A 92 -15.12 -13.21 -12.01
CA LEU A 92 -16.09 -14.00 -11.25
C LEU A 92 -17.40 -14.24 -12.02
N ALA A 93 -17.88 -13.23 -12.75
CA ALA A 93 -19.16 -13.31 -13.45
C ALA A 93 -19.32 -14.57 -14.33
N PRO A 94 -18.35 -14.97 -15.17
CA PRO A 94 -18.47 -16.18 -15.97
C PRO A 94 -18.44 -17.48 -15.16
N LEU A 95 -17.95 -17.47 -13.93
CA LEU A 95 -17.88 -18.65 -13.05
C LEU A 95 -19.21 -18.90 -12.32
N VAL A 96 -20.10 -17.92 -12.27
CA VAL A 96 -21.40 -18.00 -11.61
C VAL A 96 -22.52 -17.58 -12.55
N PRO A 97 -22.74 -18.32 -13.66
CA PRO A 97 -23.72 -17.96 -14.68
C PRO A 97 -25.14 -17.87 -14.04
N GLY A 98 -25.89 -16.85 -14.44
CA GLY A 98 -27.22 -16.59 -13.91
C GLY A 98 -27.25 -15.82 -12.58
N VAL A 99 -26.10 -15.52 -11.99
CA VAL A 99 -25.96 -14.66 -10.81
C VAL A 99 -25.43 -13.31 -11.25
N PRO A 100 -26.15 -12.20 -10.98
CA PRO A 100 -25.62 -10.87 -11.27
C PRO A 100 -24.38 -10.57 -10.41
N VAL A 101 -23.30 -10.16 -11.02
CA VAL A 101 -22.07 -9.75 -10.33
C VAL A 101 -21.77 -8.31 -10.72
N SER A 102 -21.61 -7.44 -9.74
CA SER A 102 -21.28 -6.04 -9.95
C SER A 102 -20.31 -5.53 -8.90
N PHE A 103 -19.50 -4.56 -9.29
CA PHE A 103 -18.62 -3.84 -8.39
C PHE A 103 -19.33 -2.59 -7.87
N LEU A 104 -19.29 -2.40 -6.55
CA LEU A 104 -19.75 -1.17 -5.90
C LEU A 104 -18.54 -0.47 -5.27
N ASN A 105 -18.29 0.75 -5.71
CA ASN A 105 -17.20 1.54 -5.14
C ASN A 105 -17.61 2.07 -3.77
N ALA A 106 -16.91 1.61 -2.72
CA ALA A 106 -17.15 2.05 -1.34
C ALA A 106 -16.68 3.49 -1.09
N LYS A 107 -15.74 3.98 -1.89
CA LYS A 107 -15.03 5.26 -1.77
C LYS A 107 -14.24 5.35 -0.45
N GLU A 108 -13.18 6.13 -0.47
CA GLU A 108 -12.43 6.40 0.76
C GLU A 108 -13.21 7.35 1.70
N PRO A 109 -13.04 7.19 3.01
CA PRO A 109 -13.75 8.02 3.99
C PRO A 109 -13.16 9.42 4.16
N PHE A 110 -11.97 9.66 3.61
CA PHE A 110 -11.24 10.91 3.78
C PHE A 110 -11.48 11.88 2.62
N TRP A 111 -11.45 13.15 2.93
CA TRP A 111 -11.36 14.23 1.98
C TRP A 111 -10.20 15.15 2.40
N TYR A 112 -9.63 15.85 1.45
CA TYR A 112 -8.40 16.62 1.65
C TYR A 112 -8.69 18.10 1.47
N VAL A 113 -8.08 18.92 2.33
CA VAL A 113 -8.22 20.40 2.34
C VAL A 113 -7.01 21.06 1.70
#